data_be3c46f90b784ed8e5314d30e40b1e92
#
_entry.id   be3c46f90b784ed8e5314d30e40b1e92
#
_cell.length_a   1.000
_cell.length_b   1.000
_cell.length_c   1.000
_cell.angle_alpha   90.00
_cell.angle_beta   90.00
_cell.angle_gamma   90.00
#
_symmetry.space_group_name_H-M   'P 1'
#
loop_
_entity.id
_entity.type
_entity.pdbx_description
1 polymer ?
#
loop_
_entity_poly.entity_id
_entity_poly.type
_entity_poly.pdbx_seq_one_letter_code
_entity_poly.pdbx_strand_id
1 'polypeptide(L)'
;MSHIVSRLVALSHEIGRPDRRLAMLGEGNASAGLDDGTFLVKSSGCDLMKIREEEFTQVRLDAVLAALEDKNLNDSGVRSVLESARVDHQAKLPSVETFMHAVCLSAEGVEWVAHCHAESVLSILCSAHGASPFLKHIFPDAIGVCGRHIATVPYIDPGLELARKVRETLRFYTASFGYPP
;
A
#
# COMPACT_ATOMS: atom_id res chain seq x y z
N MET A 1 -1.31 16.85 11.87
CA MET A 1 -0.14 16.04 11.46
C MET A 1 0.37 15.15 12.59
N SER A 2 0.77 15.62 13.77
CA SER A 2 1.34 14.77 14.84
C SER A 2 0.44 13.57 15.23
N HIS A 3 -0.86 13.75 15.34
CA HIS A 3 -1.79 12.66 15.66
C HIS A 3 -1.85 11.57 14.57
N ILE A 4 -1.76 11.94 13.28
CA ILE A 4 -1.76 10.98 12.17
C ILE A 4 -0.47 10.16 12.18
N VAL A 5 0.68 10.81 12.38
CA VAL A 5 1.99 10.14 12.45
C VAL A 5 2.02 9.13 13.61
N SER A 6 1.57 9.53 14.80
CA SER A 6 1.52 8.62 15.96
C SER A 6 0.63 7.39 15.72
N ARG A 7 -0.50 7.57 15.01
CA ARG A 7 -1.38 6.45 14.61
C ARG A 7 -0.70 5.56 13.56
N LEU A 8 0.05 6.13 12.61
CA LEU A 8 0.83 5.34 11.63
C LEU A 8 1.89 4.49 12.33
N VAL A 9 2.60 5.05 13.31
CA VAL A 9 3.56 4.30 14.14
C VAL A 9 2.85 3.15 14.85
N ALA A 10 1.73 3.41 15.53
CA ALA A 10 0.96 2.37 16.23
C ALA A 10 0.48 1.27 15.28
N LEU A 11 -0.08 1.63 14.11
CA LEU A 11 -0.49 0.68 13.07
C LEU A 11 0.68 -0.17 12.59
N SER A 12 1.82 0.46 12.31
CA SER A 12 3.02 -0.23 11.83
C SER A 12 3.57 -1.20 12.87
N HIS A 13 3.59 -0.80 14.14
CA HIS A 13 4.01 -1.68 15.23
C HIS A 13 3.06 -2.90 15.36
N GLU A 14 1.75 -2.70 15.23
CA GLU A 14 0.80 -3.83 15.26
C GLU A 14 0.98 -4.79 14.08
N ILE A 15 1.22 -4.27 12.87
CA ILE A 15 1.53 -5.12 11.70
C ILE A 15 2.88 -5.84 11.88
N GLY A 16 3.88 -5.14 12.42
CA GLY A 16 5.23 -5.66 12.61
C GLY A 16 5.40 -6.64 13.77
N ARG A 17 4.38 -6.83 14.61
CA ARG A 17 4.45 -7.77 15.77
C ARG A 17 4.67 -9.21 15.29
N PRO A 18 5.69 -9.91 15.82
CA PRO A 18 5.99 -11.29 15.43
C PRO A 18 4.84 -12.27 15.68
N ASP A 19 4.09 -12.08 16.78
CA ASP A 19 2.95 -12.94 17.13
C ASP A 19 1.74 -12.78 16.19
N ARG A 20 1.63 -11.67 15.47
CA ARG A 20 0.62 -11.43 14.45
C ARG A 20 0.89 -12.15 13.13
N ARG A 21 2.16 -12.42 12.81
CA ARG A 21 2.59 -13.06 11.57
C ARG A 21 2.06 -12.34 10.31
N LEU A 22 2.01 -10.99 10.38
CA LEU A 22 1.53 -10.13 9.29
C LEU A 22 2.67 -9.51 8.47
N ALA A 23 3.90 -9.49 9.00
CA ALA A 23 5.08 -8.98 8.31
C ALA A 23 6.20 -10.01 8.41
N MET A 24 6.72 -10.45 7.26
CA MET A 24 7.91 -11.30 7.21
C MET A 24 9.13 -10.41 7.06
N LEU A 25 10.16 -10.64 7.90
CA LEU A 25 11.45 -9.91 7.85
C LEU A 25 11.31 -8.37 7.86
N GLY A 26 10.25 -7.85 8.48
CA GLY A 26 9.98 -6.40 8.54
C GLY A 26 9.40 -5.81 7.26
N GLU A 27 9.01 -6.63 6.29
CA GLU A 27 8.35 -6.21 5.07
C GLU A 27 6.91 -5.75 5.32
N GLY A 28 6.43 -4.95 4.39
CA GLY A 28 5.13 -4.29 4.50
C GLY A 28 5.27 -2.78 4.68
N ASN A 29 4.17 -2.08 4.55
CA ASN A 29 4.13 -0.62 4.57
C ASN A 29 2.83 -0.12 5.17
N ALA A 30 2.88 1.11 5.70
CA ALA A 30 1.69 1.86 6.09
C ALA A 30 1.76 3.28 5.52
N SER A 31 0.62 3.83 5.18
CA SER A 31 0.49 5.22 4.74
C SER A 31 -0.83 5.83 5.18
N ALA A 32 -0.88 7.15 5.23
CA ALA A 32 -2.09 7.92 5.48
C ALA A 32 -2.12 9.18 4.62
N GLY A 33 -3.28 9.46 4.03
CA GLY A 33 -3.55 10.71 3.33
C GLY A 33 -3.60 11.91 4.29
N LEU A 34 -3.26 13.07 3.77
CA LEU A 34 -3.37 14.35 4.46
C LEU A 34 -4.29 15.28 3.65
N ASP A 35 -4.91 16.26 4.34
CA ASP A 35 -5.88 17.18 3.73
C ASP A 35 -5.26 18.19 2.74
N ASP A 36 -3.92 18.22 2.65
CA ASP A 36 -3.16 19.14 1.80
C ASP A 36 -2.72 18.55 0.44
N GLY A 37 -3.28 17.40 0.05
CA GLY A 37 -2.92 16.71 -1.19
C GLY A 37 -1.61 15.92 -1.11
N THR A 38 -1.09 15.73 0.10
CA THR A 38 0.08 14.90 0.38
C THR A 38 -0.31 13.65 1.18
N PHE A 39 0.62 12.74 1.37
CA PHE A 39 0.44 11.59 2.24
C PHE A 39 1.75 11.22 2.94
N LEU A 40 1.64 10.58 4.07
CA LEU A 40 2.75 10.00 4.80
C LEU A 40 2.88 8.53 4.42
N VAL A 41 4.09 8.08 4.14
CA VAL A 41 4.38 6.68 3.81
C VAL A 41 5.69 6.25 4.44
N LYS A 42 5.79 4.98 4.79
CA LYS A 42 7.00 4.36 5.36
C LYS A 42 8.21 4.59 4.46
N SER A 43 9.30 5.06 5.03
CA SER A 43 10.58 5.20 4.35
C SER A 43 11.18 3.83 4.01
N SER A 44 11.99 3.79 2.96
CA SER A 44 12.73 2.59 2.54
C SER A 44 13.66 2.08 3.64
N GLY A 45 13.73 0.77 3.80
CA GLY A 45 14.65 0.10 4.73
C GLY A 45 14.30 0.20 6.21
N CYS A 46 13.13 0.75 6.57
CA CYS A 46 12.68 0.81 7.97
C CYS A 46 11.89 -0.45 8.34
N ASP A 47 12.15 -0.97 9.53
CA ASP A 47 11.45 -2.12 10.12
C ASP A 47 10.11 -1.66 10.73
N LEU A 48 8.99 -2.30 10.37
CA LEU A 48 7.67 -1.94 10.87
C LEU A 48 7.55 -1.98 12.39
N MET A 49 8.18 -2.96 13.05
CA MET A 49 8.10 -3.11 14.51
C MET A 49 8.86 -2.02 15.27
N LYS A 50 9.86 -1.39 14.62
CA LYS A 50 10.78 -0.42 15.25
C LYS A 50 10.63 0.99 14.69
N ILE A 51 9.74 1.18 13.73
CA ILE A 51 9.59 2.45 13.03
C ILE A 51 9.20 3.57 13.99
N ARG A 52 9.76 4.75 13.76
CA ARG A 52 9.52 5.97 14.53
C ARG A 52 8.88 7.02 13.63
N GLU A 53 8.41 8.10 14.22
CA GLU A 53 7.69 9.17 13.51
C GLU A 53 8.53 9.78 12.36
N GLU A 54 9.83 9.99 12.59
CA GLU A 54 10.76 10.55 11.59
C GLU A 54 11.09 9.60 10.42
N GLU A 55 10.58 8.37 10.46
CA GLU A 55 10.77 7.36 9.43
C GLU A 55 9.57 7.25 8.49
N PHE A 56 8.63 8.18 8.61
CA PHE A 56 7.59 8.40 7.61
C PHE A 56 7.94 9.62 6.75
N THR A 57 7.93 9.43 5.45
CA THR A 57 8.21 10.47 4.47
C THR A 57 6.91 11.06 3.97
N GLN A 58 6.78 12.38 4.00
CA GLN A 58 5.66 13.10 3.38
C GLN A 58 5.92 13.28 1.88
N VAL A 59 4.95 12.89 1.07
CA VAL A 59 5.06 12.81 -0.39
C VAL A 59 3.85 13.47 -1.04
N ARG A 60 4.06 14.17 -2.16
CA ARG A 60 2.97 14.75 -2.96
C ARG A 60 2.25 13.65 -3.75
N LEU A 61 0.96 13.54 -3.54
CA LEU A 61 0.12 12.51 -4.14
C LEU A 61 0.05 12.66 -5.67
N ASP A 62 -0.16 13.88 -6.15
CA ASP A 62 -0.27 14.21 -7.58
C ASP A 62 1.01 13.87 -8.35
N ALA A 63 2.18 14.18 -7.78
CA ALA A 63 3.47 13.90 -8.40
C ALA A 63 3.71 12.38 -8.58
N VAL A 64 3.32 11.58 -7.59
CA VAL A 64 3.44 10.12 -7.67
C VAL A 64 2.45 9.53 -8.67
N LEU A 65 1.20 10.00 -8.67
CA LEU A 65 0.18 9.53 -9.60
C LEU A 65 0.50 9.90 -11.05
N ALA A 66 1.06 11.09 -11.31
CA ALA A 66 1.46 11.52 -12.64
C ALA A 66 2.51 10.59 -13.27
N ALA A 67 3.42 10.06 -12.47
CA ALA A 67 4.45 9.13 -12.94
C ALA A 67 3.89 7.80 -13.47
N LEU A 68 2.69 7.39 -13.04
CA LEU A 68 2.04 6.19 -13.55
C LEU A 68 1.63 6.29 -15.03
N GLU A 69 1.53 7.51 -15.56
CA GLU A 69 1.17 7.75 -16.97
C GLU A 69 2.38 7.63 -17.92
N ASP A 70 3.59 7.80 -17.40
CA ASP A 70 4.82 7.68 -18.22
C ASP A 70 5.19 6.21 -18.43
N LYS A 71 4.86 5.70 -19.62
CA LYS A 71 5.14 4.31 -20.03
C LYS A 71 6.63 4.00 -20.22
N ASN A 72 7.48 5.02 -20.31
CA ASN A 72 8.91 4.87 -20.55
C ASN A 72 9.74 5.02 -19.26
N LEU A 73 9.09 5.20 -18.12
CA LEU A 73 9.78 5.38 -16.85
C LEU A 73 10.52 4.10 -16.46
N ASN A 74 11.82 4.19 -16.39
CA ASN A 74 12.73 3.12 -15.95
C ASN A 74 13.06 3.26 -14.46
N ASP A 75 13.84 2.34 -13.91
CA ASP A 75 14.18 2.31 -12.48
C ASP A 75 14.86 3.59 -11.98
N SER A 76 15.72 4.20 -12.80
CA SER A 76 16.36 5.48 -12.45
C SER A 76 15.34 6.62 -12.43
N GLY A 77 14.38 6.62 -13.34
CA GLY A 77 13.27 7.58 -13.38
C GLY A 77 12.32 7.40 -12.20
N VAL A 78 12.00 6.15 -11.84
CA VAL A 78 11.23 5.83 -10.63
C VAL A 78 11.87 6.43 -9.38
N ARG A 79 13.19 6.24 -9.22
CA ARG A 79 13.92 6.81 -8.10
C ARG A 79 13.86 8.35 -8.10
N SER A 80 14.07 8.97 -9.26
CA SER A 80 14.02 10.44 -9.41
C SER A 80 12.63 11.01 -9.06
N VAL A 81 11.57 10.29 -9.45
CA VAL A 81 10.19 10.67 -9.06
C VAL A 81 10.03 10.61 -7.54
N LEU A 82 10.44 9.53 -6.89
CA LEU A 82 10.35 9.40 -5.44
C LEU A 82 11.18 10.46 -4.71
N GLU A 83 12.35 10.79 -5.23
CA GLU A 83 13.21 11.85 -4.69
C GLU A 83 12.55 13.23 -4.80
N SER A 84 11.98 13.55 -5.96
CA SER A 84 11.36 14.85 -6.23
C SER A 84 9.98 15.02 -5.60
N ALA A 85 9.24 13.93 -5.40
CA ALA A 85 7.90 13.96 -4.82
C ALA A 85 7.91 14.24 -3.31
N ARG A 86 9.03 14.07 -2.61
CA ARG A 86 9.13 14.40 -1.18
C ARG A 86 8.85 15.87 -0.93
N VAL A 87 8.11 16.17 0.13
CA VAL A 87 7.86 17.54 0.59
C VAL A 87 9.13 18.09 1.23
N ASP A 88 9.78 17.34 2.10
CA ASP A 88 11.10 17.65 2.64
C ASP A 88 12.15 16.79 1.91
N HIS A 89 13.01 17.44 1.12
CA HIS A 89 14.08 16.79 0.38
C HIS A 89 15.18 16.17 1.26
N GLN A 90 15.24 16.54 2.55
CA GLN A 90 16.16 15.94 3.52
C GLN A 90 15.59 14.66 4.16
N ALA A 91 14.27 14.40 4.05
CA ALA A 91 13.66 13.19 4.54
C ALA A 91 14.22 11.95 3.84
N LYS A 92 14.12 10.79 4.49
CA LYS A 92 14.52 9.50 3.90
C LYS A 92 13.74 9.24 2.59
N LEU A 93 14.33 8.47 1.69
CA LEU A 93 13.64 8.05 0.47
C LEU A 93 12.45 7.15 0.84
N PRO A 94 11.25 7.40 0.31
CA PRO A 94 10.12 6.52 0.53
C PRO A 94 10.31 5.16 -0.16
N SER A 95 9.56 4.14 0.29
CA SER A 95 9.55 2.82 -0.34
C SER A 95 9.14 2.89 -1.81
N VAL A 96 9.64 2.00 -2.65
CA VAL A 96 9.19 1.83 -4.05
C VAL A 96 7.69 1.52 -4.15
N GLU A 97 7.09 0.95 -3.12
CA GLU A 97 5.66 0.67 -3.04
C GLU A 97 4.79 1.90 -2.79
N THR A 98 5.41 3.07 -2.63
CA THR A 98 4.74 4.37 -2.54
C THR A 98 3.76 4.60 -3.71
N PHE A 99 4.07 4.10 -4.91
CA PHE A 99 3.16 4.18 -6.06
C PHE A 99 1.86 3.40 -5.82
N MET A 100 1.94 2.20 -5.26
CA MET A 100 0.76 1.40 -4.92
C MET A 100 -0.07 2.08 -3.83
N HIS A 101 0.58 2.60 -2.80
CA HIS A 101 -0.08 3.36 -1.73
C HIS A 101 -0.79 4.61 -2.27
N ALA A 102 -0.15 5.37 -3.17
CA ALA A 102 -0.76 6.53 -3.82
C ALA A 102 -2.02 6.16 -4.62
N VAL A 103 -1.96 5.04 -5.35
CA VAL A 103 -3.13 4.51 -6.09
C VAL A 103 -4.27 4.18 -5.14
N CYS A 104 -4.01 3.47 -4.04
CA CYS A 104 -5.04 3.13 -3.07
C CYS A 104 -5.63 4.38 -2.39
N LEU A 105 -4.78 5.33 -1.97
CA LEU A 105 -5.21 6.58 -1.35
C LEU A 105 -5.97 7.51 -2.31
N SER A 106 -5.84 7.33 -3.62
CA SER A 106 -6.62 8.07 -4.62
C SER A 106 -8.06 7.58 -4.78
N ALA A 107 -8.41 6.44 -4.19
CA ALA A 107 -9.78 5.93 -4.18
C ALA A 107 -10.64 6.72 -3.18
N GLU A 108 -11.90 6.94 -3.54
CA GLU A 108 -12.84 7.72 -2.72
C GLU A 108 -13.03 7.09 -1.34
N GLY A 109 -12.89 7.91 -0.30
CA GLY A 109 -13.07 7.50 1.10
C GLY A 109 -11.90 6.75 1.72
N VAL A 110 -10.81 6.52 0.99
CA VAL A 110 -9.62 5.84 1.51
C VAL A 110 -8.67 6.87 2.13
N GLU A 111 -8.52 6.82 3.43
CA GLU A 111 -7.61 7.69 4.21
C GLU A 111 -6.33 6.96 4.65
N TRP A 112 -6.39 5.63 4.79
CA TRP A 112 -5.31 4.80 5.34
C TRP A 112 -5.08 3.59 4.44
N VAL A 113 -3.82 3.23 4.24
CA VAL A 113 -3.42 2.00 3.54
C VAL A 113 -2.42 1.24 4.39
N ALA A 114 -2.70 -0.05 4.56
CA ALA A 114 -1.77 -0.98 5.20
C ALA A 114 -1.46 -2.12 4.21
N HIS A 115 -0.19 -2.32 3.95
CA HIS A 115 0.31 -3.44 3.16
C HIS A 115 1.05 -4.41 4.09
N CYS A 116 0.70 -5.66 4.03
CA CYS A 116 1.32 -6.70 4.85
C CYS A 116 1.49 -8.01 4.08
N HIS A 117 2.38 -8.85 4.58
CA HIS A 117 2.69 -10.19 4.06
C HIS A 117 2.20 -11.26 5.04
N ALA A 118 0.88 -11.32 5.27
CA ALA A 118 0.28 -12.26 6.20
C ALA A 118 0.59 -13.72 5.80
N GLU A 119 1.32 -14.46 6.64
CA GLU A 119 1.77 -15.82 6.33
C GLU A 119 0.63 -16.77 5.97
N SER A 120 -0.49 -16.69 6.68
CA SER A 120 -1.67 -17.51 6.40
C SER A 120 -2.27 -17.23 5.02
N VAL A 121 -2.30 -15.97 4.59
CA VAL A 121 -2.78 -15.56 3.27
C VAL A 121 -1.79 -15.99 2.19
N LEU A 122 -0.50 -15.73 2.40
CA LEU A 122 0.55 -16.11 1.45
C LEU A 122 0.64 -17.63 1.27
N SER A 123 0.45 -18.42 2.34
CA SER A 123 0.43 -19.87 2.25
C SER A 123 -0.62 -20.39 1.26
N ILE A 124 -1.77 -19.71 1.18
CA ILE A 124 -2.84 -20.06 0.24
C ILE A 124 -2.52 -19.51 -1.15
N LEU A 125 -2.14 -18.22 -1.26
CA LEU A 125 -1.84 -17.57 -2.54
C LEU A 125 -0.69 -18.25 -3.29
N CYS A 126 0.33 -18.73 -2.58
CA CYS A 126 1.46 -19.44 -3.15
C CYS A 126 1.21 -20.93 -3.41
N SER A 127 0.02 -21.45 -3.06
CA SER A 127 -0.38 -22.82 -3.36
C SER A 127 -0.96 -22.95 -4.77
N ALA A 128 -1.24 -24.20 -5.19
CA ALA A 128 -1.91 -24.47 -6.46
C ALA A 128 -3.33 -23.88 -6.55
N HIS A 129 -3.92 -23.45 -5.43
CA HIS A 129 -5.24 -22.82 -5.39
C HIS A 129 -5.18 -21.31 -5.73
N GLY A 130 -4.03 -20.67 -5.57
CA GLY A 130 -3.87 -19.22 -5.80
C GLY A 130 -4.91 -18.41 -5.04
N ALA A 131 -5.48 -17.39 -5.71
CA ALA A 131 -6.49 -16.51 -5.12
C ALA A 131 -7.91 -17.13 -5.04
N SER A 132 -8.16 -18.28 -5.66
CA SER A 132 -9.52 -18.83 -5.81
C SER A 132 -10.28 -19.02 -4.49
N PRO A 133 -9.67 -19.41 -3.36
CA PRO A 133 -10.37 -19.53 -2.08
C PRO A 133 -10.89 -18.19 -1.54
N PHE A 134 -10.25 -17.07 -1.87
CA PHE A 134 -10.64 -15.73 -1.41
C PHE A 134 -11.80 -15.13 -2.22
N LEU A 135 -12.11 -15.70 -3.39
CA LEU A 135 -13.22 -15.26 -4.23
C LEU A 135 -14.57 -15.85 -3.81
N LYS A 136 -14.58 -16.67 -2.76
CA LYS A 136 -15.79 -17.33 -2.23
C LYS A 136 -15.95 -17.00 -0.76
N HIS A 137 -17.16 -16.61 -0.37
CA HIS A 137 -17.48 -16.45 1.04
C HIS A 137 -17.69 -17.82 1.68
N ILE A 138 -16.90 -18.11 2.71
CA ILE A 138 -16.95 -19.39 3.43
C ILE A 138 -17.79 -19.28 4.70
N PHE A 139 -17.86 -18.06 5.28
CA PHE A 139 -18.63 -17.77 6.49
C PHE A 139 -19.03 -16.28 6.52
N PRO A 140 -20.12 -15.94 7.25
CA PRO A 140 -20.69 -14.56 7.22
C PRO A 140 -19.74 -13.47 7.68
N ASP A 141 -18.92 -13.74 8.72
CA ASP A 141 -18.02 -12.71 9.28
C ASP A 141 -16.95 -12.27 8.26
N ALA A 142 -16.60 -13.12 7.28
CA ALA A 142 -15.69 -12.73 6.20
C ALA A 142 -16.26 -11.54 5.40
N ILE A 143 -17.58 -11.49 5.19
CA ILE A 143 -18.24 -10.37 4.50
C ILE A 143 -18.18 -9.10 5.36
N GLY A 144 -18.38 -9.23 6.67
CA GLY A 144 -18.35 -8.09 7.60
C GLY A 144 -16.98 -7.45 7.73
N VAL A 145 -15.90 -8.26 7.63
CA VAL A 145 -14.51 -7.80 7.81
C VAL A 145 -13.83 -7.45 6.49
N CYS A 146 -14.01 -8.27 5.45
CA CYS A 146 -13.31 -8.15 4.18
C CYS A 146 -14.17 -7.55 3.05
N GLY A 147 -15.43 -7.21 3.33
CA GLY A 147 -16.37 -6.77 2.31
C GLY A 147 -16.96 -7.93 1.49
N ARG A 148 -17.91 -7.59 0.61
CA ARG A 148 -18.61 -8.57 -0.23
C ARG A 148 -17.73 -9.18 -1.31
N HIS A 149 -16.80 -8.41 -1.81
CA HIS A 149 -15.92 -8.82 -2.90
C HIS A 149 -14.50 -8.45 -2.54
N ILE A 150 -13.58 -9.29 -2.93
CA ILE A 150 -12.13 -9.06 -2.74
C ILE A 150 -11.53 -8.78 -4.11
N ALA A 151 -10.81 -7.68 -4.23
CA ALA A 151 -10.03 -7.39 -5.42
C ALA A 151 -8.76 -8.25 -5.40
N THR A 152 -8.49 -8.96 -6.49
CA THR A 152 -7.28 -9.77 -6.65
C THR A 152 -6.43 -9.22 -7.78
N VAL A 153 -5.13 -9.17 -7.55
CA VAL A 153 -4.12 -8.74 -8.52
C VAL A 153 -3.25 -9.94 -8.87
N PRO A 154 -3.01 -10.25 -10.16
CA PRO A 154 -2.09 -11.31 -10.53
C PRO A 154 -0.67 -10.96 -10.08
N TYR A 155 0.21 -11.98 -10.01
CA TYR A 155 1.62 -11.73 -9.67
C TYR A 155 2.26 -10.76 -10.66
N ILE A 156 2.85 -9.71 -10.13
CA ILE A 156 3.65 -8.73 -10.84
C ILE A 156 4.76 -8.30 -9.88
N ASP A 157 5.96 -8.07 -10.39
CA ASP A 157 7.08 -7.62 -9.58
C ASP A 157 6.77 -6.28 -8.89
N PRO A 158 7.26 -6.08 -7.65
CA PRO A 158 7.05 -4.86 -6.90
C PRO A 158 7.52 -3.61 -7.65
N GLY A 159 6.78 -2.52 -7.54
CA GLY A 159 7.13 -1.24 -8.13
C GLY A 159 6.04 -0.64 -9.01
N LEU A 160 6.46 0.06 -10.06
CA LEU A 160 5.57 0.85 -10.90
C LEU A 160 4.53 0.00 -11.64
N GLU A 161 4.94 -1.16 -12.18
CA GLU A 161 4.03 -2.04 -12.92
C GLU A 161 2.97 -2.65 -12.01
N LEU A 162 3.34 -3.05 -10.79
CA LEU A 162 2.38 -3.49 -9.79
C LEU A 162 1.36 -2.37 -9.47
N ALA A 163 1.83 -1.14 -9.28
CA ALA A 163 0.95 -0.02 -8.99
C ALA A 163 -0.03 0.28 -10.15
N ARG A 164 0.44 0.18 -11.40
CA ARG A 164 -0.42 0.29 -12.59
C ARG A 164 -1.49 -0.79 -12.61
N LYS A 165 -1.11 -2.03 -12.30
CA LYS A 165 -2.06 -3.15 -12.28
C LYS A 165 -3.06 -3.04 -11.14
N VAL A 166 -2.62 -2.59 -9.96
CA VAL A 166 -3.53 -2.28 -8.85
C VAL A 166 -4.53 -1.21 -9.28
N ARG A 167 -4.09 -0.12 -9.91
CA ARG A 167 -4.97 0.95 -10.42
C ARG A 167 -6.01 0.43 -11.42
N GLU A 168 -5.58 -0.40 -12.36
CA GLU A 168 -6.50 -1.04 -13.32
C GLU A 168 -7.54 -1.90 -12.59
N THR A 169 -7.08 -2.71 -11.63
CA THR A 169 -7.94 -3.59 -10.83
C THR A 169 -8.96 -2.80 -10.01
N LEU A 170 -8.53 -1.72 -9.33
CA LEU A 170 -9.43 -0.87 -8.55
C LEU A 170 -10.49 -0.19 -9.44
N ARG A 171 -10.09 0.33 -10.60
CA ARG A 171 -11.03 0.92 -11.57
C ARG A 171 -12.06 -0.10 -12.06
N PHE A 172 -11.61 -1.29 -12.42
CA PHE A 172 -12.50 -2.38 -12.84
C PHE A 172 -13.46 -2.79 -11.72
N TYR A 173 -12.93 -2.92 -10.49
CA TYR A 173 -13.73 -3.27 -9.32
C TYR A 173 -14.82 -2.22 -9.07
N THR A 174 -14.45 -0.95 -8.99
CA THR A 174 -15.40 0.15 -8.75
C THR A 174 -16.45 0.23 -9.87
N ALA A 175 -16.03 0.06 -11.12
CA ALA A 175 -16.99 0.03 -12.25
C ALA A 175 -17.95 -1.17 -12.18
N SER A 176 -17.50 -2.31 -11.64
CA SER A 176 -18.31 -3.53 -11.55
C SER A 176 -19.27 -3.53 -10.37
N PHE A 177 -18.88 -2.96 -9.25
CA PHE A 177 -19.62 -3.05 -7.99
C PHE A 177 -20.18 -1.72 -7.47
N GLY A 178 -19.78 -0.59 -8.04
CA GLY A 178 -20.27 0.75 -7.68
C GLY A 178 -19.63 1.34 -6.41
N TYR A 179 -18.61 0.68 -5.85
CA TYR A 179 -17.88 1.13 -4.65
C TYR A 179 -16.43 0.61 -4.72
N PRO A 180 -15.45 1.25 -4.05
CA PRO A 180 -14.09 0.73 -3.97
C PRO A 180 -14.02 -0.56 -3.13
N PRO A 181 -13.00 -1.42 -3.35
CA PRO A 181 -12.82 -2.66 -2.59
C PRO A 181 -12.51 -2.43 -1.10
#